data_1e55a9d7f475d3e5a087636151018089
#
_entry.id   1e55a9d7f475d3e5a087636151018089
#
_cell.length_a   1.000
_cell.length_b   1.000
_cell.length_c   1.000
_cell.angle_alpha   90.00
_cell.angle_beta   90.00
_cell.angle_gamma   90.00
#
_symmetry.space_group_name_H-M   'P 1'
#
loop_
_entity.id
_entity.type
_entity.pdbx_description
1 polymer ?
#
loop_
_entity_poly.entity_id
_entity_poly.type
_entity_poly.pdbx_seq_one_letter_code
_entity_poly.pdbx_strand_id
1 'polypeptide(L)'
;MATHKEPTTNETTPLDELNVTERERWPDGPPYELFKRLRSECPVHFTKKITEYPAEAGFWSVTKADDLREVSMDWETYSSERGGVVALTDSIIPLELATSMFIGMDPPKHDRLKMLFQRGFTPKRIAEHEDEIRDITRGVLDRLDGRETCDLVTDVAQPVVSRVIGSFMGIPPEDDAIWARLMNVTLGAGDPDVNPEGAETVMERDIPEIFERCRKLIAERRETPTDDLTTVLVHAEIDGETLEEHEIVMGFFLLMAAGNDSTKATYSSGMRALMEHPEERQRLLDDPSLIPSAVEESLRMFPAFAHFRRTTTTETELNGQKIGEGEKVVMWYVSAGRDETRYEDPDTFDVSRNPDHQSFGAGGRHFCLGAALARLELKVLFEESLARYPEIEIDGEPEYVESPFVNQLKTLPVRLNGS
;
A
#
# COMPACT_ATOMS: atom_id res chain seq x y z
N MET A 1 -4.84 18.45 -29.22
CA MET A 1 -4.19 17.40 -30.02
C MET A 1 -3.11 16.80 -29.15
N ALA A 2 -3.44 15.76 -28.41
CA ALA A 2 -2.47 15.02 -27.62
C ALA A 2 -1.66 14.15 -28.61
N THR A 3 -0.37 14.37 -28.67
CA THR A 3 0.55 13.52 -29.41
C THR A 3 0.67 12.19 -28.65
N HIS A 4 -0.02 11.17 -29.12
CA HIS A 4 0.32 9.79 -28.74
C HIS A 4 1.80 9.57 -29.03
N LYS A 5 2.63 9.56 -27.96
CA LYS A 5 3.96 8.98 -28.07
C LYS A 5 3.75 7.49 -28.30
N GLU A 6 4.33 6.97 -29.38
CA GLU A 6 4.41 5.52 -29.61
C GLU A 6 5.00 4.86 -28.35
N PRO A 7 4.43 3.74 -27.84
CA PRO A 7 5.02 3.01 -26.74
C PRO A 7 6.43 2.60 -27.17
N THR A 8 7.43 3.03 -26.42
CA THR A 8 8.79 2.51 -26.55
C THR A 8 8.71 1.00 -26.40
N THR A 9 9.00 0.26 -27.46
CA THR A 9 8.83 -1.19 -27.53
C THR A 9 9.76 -1.84 -26.50
N ASN A 10 9.22 -2.19 -25.33
CA ASN A 10 9.94 -2.87 -24.24
C ASN A 10 10.64 -4.16 -24.71
N GLU A 11 10.20 -4.75 -25.81
CA GLU A 11 10.73 -5.99 -26.40
C GLU A 11 12.13 -5.86 -27.01
N THR A 12 12.53 -4.68 -27.47
CA THR A 12 13.82 -4.47 -28.16
C THR A 12 14.88 -3.77 -27.32
N THR A 13 14.52 -3.19 -26.19
CA THR A 13 15.47 -2.53 -25.30
C THR A 13 16.41 -3.56 -24.67
N PRO A 14 17.74 -3.37 -24.73
CA PRO A 14 18.69 -4.25 -24.04
C PRO A 14 18.38 -4.36 -22.55
N LEU A 15 18.57 -5.54 -21.95
CA LEU A 15 18.27 -5.77 -20.52
C LEU A 15 19.01 -4.77 -19.62
N ASP A 16 20.27 -4.47 -19.91
CA ASP A 16 21.08 -3.59 -19.12
C ASP A 16 20.71 -2.08 -19.23
N GLU A 17 19.75 -1.74 -20.09
CA GLU A 17 19.16 -0.42 -20.25
C GLU A 17 17.74 -0.34 -19.67
N LEU A 18 17.16 -1.49 -19.24
CA LEU A 18 15.82 -1.49 -18.66
C LEU A 18 15.80 -0.83 -17.30
N ASN A 19 14.86 0.09 -17.14
CA ASN A 19 14.65 0.80 -15.88
C ASN A 19 13.14 0.85 -15.57
N VAL A 20 12.72 0.10 -14.55
CA VAL A 20 11.32 0.03 -14.12
C VAL A 20 10.85 1.29 -13.37
N THR A 21 11.77 2.18 -12.97
CA THR A 21 11.46 3.39 -12.19
C THR A 21 11.25 4.63 -13.05
N GLU A 22 11.37 4.50 -14.39
CA GLU A 22 11.05 5.61 -15.29
C GLU A 22 9.57 5.97 -15.16
N ARG A 23 9.29 7.20 -14.73
CA ARG A 23 7.95 7.68 -14.39
C ARG A 23 6.99 7.57 -15.58
N GLU A 24 7.49 7.79 -16.79
CA GLU A 24 6.73 7.70 -18.03
C GLU A 24 6.20 6.29 -18.33
N ARG A 25 6.60 5.29 -17.55
CA ARG A 25 6.12 3.91 -17.65
C ARG A 25 4.91 3.61 -16.74
N TRP A 26 4.56 4.55 -15.85
CA TRP A 26 3.53 4.39 -14.81
C TRP A 26 2.22 5.17 -15.03
N PRO A 27 1.95 5.84 -16.17
CA PRO A 27 0.73 6.61 -16.33
C PRO A 27 -0.54 5.75 -16.27
N ASP A 28 -0.44 4.48 -16.69
CA ASP A 28 -1.53 3.50 -16.69
C ASP A 28 -1.34 2.42 -15.62
N GLY A 29 -0.57 2.74 -14.55
CA GLY A 29 -0.20 1.82 -13.48
C GLY A 29 1.11 1.07 -13.74
N PRO A 30 1.38 -0.06 -13.04
CA PRO A 30 2.64 -0.78 -13.14
C PRO A 30 2.94 -1.29 -14.56
N PRO A 31 4.20 -1.20 -15.03
CA PRO A 31 4.60 -1.68 -16.36
C PRO A 31 4.70 -3.22 -16.37
N TYR A 32 3.57 -3.92 -16.35
CA TYR A 32 3.48 -5.37 -16.19
C TYR A 32 4.26 -6.16 -17.27
N GLU A 33 4.23 -5.72 -18.54
CA GLU A 33 4.99 -6.38 -19.62
C GLU A 33 6.50 -6.30 -19.38
N LEU A 34 6.98 -5.19 -18.83
CA LEU A 34 8.39 -5.05 -18.47
C LEU A 34 8.76 -5.99 -17.31
N PHE A 35 7.92 -6.07 -16.26
CA PHE A 35 8.12 -7.02 -15.18
C PHE A 35 8.06 -8.47 -15.65
N LYS A 36 7.15 -8.82 -16.56
CA LYS A 36 7.05 -10.15 -17.16
C LYS A 36 8.36 -10.52 -17.88
N ARG A 37 8.89 -9.58 -18.65
CA ARG A 37 10.17 -9.76 -19.31
C ARG A 37 11.32 -9.97 -18.32
N LEU A 38 11.39 -9.16 -17.27
CA LEU A 38 12.40 -9.30 -16.22
C LEU A 38 12.27 -10.66 -15.52
N ARG A 39 11.07 -11.11 -15.14
CA ARG A 39 10.87 -12.44 -14.54
C ARG A 39 11.40 -13.57 -15.39
N SER A 40 11.24 -13.47 -16.72
CA SER A 40 11.64 -14.53 -17.67
C SER A 40 13.13 -14.50 -18.01
N GLU A 41 13.74 -13.30 -18.17
CA GLU A 41 15.08 -13.14 -18.72
C GLU A 41 16.13 -12.82 -17.64
N CYS A 42 15.77 -12.05 -16.60
CA CYS A 42 16.68 -11.58 -15.55
C CYS A 42 15.92 -11.26 -14.25
N PRO A 43 15.48 -12.29 -13.51
CA PRO A 43 14.60 -12.08 -12.33
C PRO A 43 15.21 -11.22 -11.23
N VAL A 44 16.53 -11.22 -11.10
CA VAL A 44 17.30 -10.33 -10.22
C VAL A 44 18.13 -9.43 -11.11
N HIS A 45 17.62 -8.23 -11.38
CA HIS A 45 18.13 -7.30 -12.41
C HIS A 45 18.75 -6.06 -11.78
N PHE A 46 19.97 -5.69 -12.22
CA PHE A 46 20.63 -4.47 -11.75
C PHE A 46 20.28 -3.26 -12.63
N THR A 47 19.55 -2.30 -12.06
CA THR A 47 19.30 -0.98 -12.67
C THR A 47 20.43 -0.04 -12.27
N LYS A 48 21.22 0.42 -13.24
CA LYS A 48 22.47 1.16 -13.00
C LYS A 48 22.26 2.54 -12.35
N LYS A 49 21.11 3.16 -12.58
CA LYS A 49 20.80 4.52 -12.06
C LYS A 49 19.31 4.71 -11.88
N ILE A 50 18.96 5.60 -10.97
CA ILE A 50 17.61 6.14 -10.82
C ILE A 50 17.55 7.40 -11.69
N THR A 51 16.63 7.44 -12.66
CA THR A 51 16.60 8.51 -13.67
C THR A 51 16.49 9.91 -13.05
N GLU A 52 15.66 10.06 -12.04
CA GLU A 52 15.45 11.34 -11.33
C GLU A 52 16.61 11.70 -10.38
N TYR A 53 17.45 10.71 -10.00
CA TYR A 53 18.57 10.85 -9.07
C TYR A 53 19.85 10.22 -9.65
N PRO A 54 20.38 10.75 -10.75
CA PRO A 54 21.46 10.10 -11.50
C PRO A 54 22.82 10.06 -10.77
N ALA A 55 22.96 10.80 -9.68
CA ALA A 55 24.16 10.77 -8.82
C ALA A 55 24.13 9.62 -7.81
N GLU A 56 22.99 8.98 -7.60
CA GLU A 56 22.87 7.85 -6.68
C GLU A 56 23.25 6.54 -7.34
N ALA A 57 23.71 5.60 -6.51
CA ALA A 57 23.95 4.22 -6.93
C ALA A 57 22.66 3.57 -7.41
N GLY A 58 22.80 2.64 -8.36
CA GLY A 58 21.70 1.80 -8.84
C GLY A 58 21.14 0.86 -7.76
N PHE A 59 20.27 -0.03 -8.18
CA PHE A 59 19.62 -0.99 -7.29
C PHE A 59 19.34 -2.31 -8.00
N TRP A 60 19.18 -3.37 -7.23
CA TRP A 60 18.75 -4.67 -7.70
C TRP A 60 17.23 -4.78 -7.65
N SER A 61 16.60 -5.06 -8.78
CA SER A 61 15.17 -5.39 -8.88
C SER A 61 14.97 -6.88 -8.68
N VAL A 62 14.22 -7.29 -7.67
CA VAL A 62 13.80 -8.67 -7.43
C VAL A 62 12.37 -8.81 -7.88
N THR A 63 12.07 -9.69 -8.84
CA THR A 63 10.79 -9.73 -9.56
C THR A 63 10.00 -11.01 -9.37
N LYS A 64 10.62 -12.13 -8.97
CA LYS A 64 9.97 -13.42 -8.68
C LYS A 64 9.57 -13.57 -7.23
N ALA A 65 8.46 -14.22 -6.99
CA ALA A 65 7.86 -14.37 -5.67
C ALA A 65 8.76 -15.12 -4.67
N ASP A 66 9.46 -16.18 -5.10
CA ASP A 66 10.34 -16.96 -4.23
C ASP A 66 11.59 -16.17 -3.84
N ASP A 67 12.17 -15.41 -4.78
CA ASP A 67 13.32 -14.53 -4.50
C ASP A 67 12.92 -13.38 -3.55
N LEU A 68 11.70 -12.80 -3.71
CA LEU A 68 11.17 -11.81 -2.77
C LEU A 68 11.03 -12.40 -1.38
N ARG A 69 10.57 -13.65 -1.27
CA ARG A 69 10.42 -14.34 0.01
C ARG A 69 11.78 -14.53 0.68
N GLU A 70 12.80 -14.94 -0.06
CA GLU A 70 14.16 -15.09 0.46
C GLU A 70 14.67 -13.78 1.05
N VAL A 71 14.60 -12.67 0.30
CA VAL A 71 15.00 -11.34 0.77
C VAL A 71 14.19 -10.89 2.00
N SER A 72 12.89 -11.16 2.03
CA SER A 72 12.02 -10.73 3.13
C SER A 72 12.26 -11.52 4.42
N MET A 73 12.66 -12.79 4.33
CA MET A 73 12.87 -13.68 5.46
C MET A 73 14.26 -13.49 6.11
N ASP A 74 15.27 -13.18 5.33
CA ASP A 74 16.66 -13.02 5.78
C ASP A 74 16.98 -11.57 6.11
N TRP A 75 16.48 -11.09 7.24
CA TRP A 75 16.70 -9.73 7.71
C TRP A 75 18.17 -9.46 8.13
N GLU A 76 18.94 -10.50 8.44
CA GLU A 76 20.35 -10.38 8.81
C GLU A 76 21.22 -9.96 7.61
N THR A 77 20.91 -10.51 6.44
CA THR A 77 21.57 -10.15 5.16
C THR A 77 20.92 -8.92 4.52
N TYR A 78 19.59 -8.79 4.59
CA TYR A 78 18.82 -7.74 3.91
C TYR A 78 18.13 -6.81 4.93
N SER A 79 18.89 -5.81 5.39
CA SER A 79 18.52 -4.87 6.44
C SER A 79 17.49 -3.84 5.98
N SER A 80 16.57 -3.53 6.87
CA SER A 80 15.66 -2.37 6.75
C SER A 80 16.31 -1.10 7.31
N GLU A 81 17.14 -1.23 8.36
CA GLU A 81 17.73 -0.10 9.09
C GLU A 81 18.87 0.59 8.33
N ARG A 82 19.60 -0.12 7.48
CA ARG A 82 20.74 0.45 6.73
C ARG A 82 20.39 1.49 5.66
N GLY A 83 19.13 1.55 5.21
CA GLY A 83 18.76 2.50 4.14
C GLY A 83 17.26 2.85 4.11
N GLY A 84 16.48 2.38 5.08
CA GLY A 84 15.03 2.49 5.05
C GLY A 84 14.41 1.51 4.05
N VAL A 85 13.08 1.56 3.89
CA VAL A 85 12.33 0.55 3.14
C VAL A 85 11.45 1.11 2.03
N VAL A 86 11.10 2.39 2.08
CA VAL A 86 10.08 3.03 1.21
C VAL A 86 10.71 3.65 -0.03
N ALA A 87 11.64 4.57 0.16
CA ALA A 87 12.21 5.33 -0.95
C ALA A 87 13.30 4.54 -1.69
N LEU A 88 13.30 4.60 -3.01
CA LEU A 88 14.38 4.07 -3.87
C LEU A 88 15.65 4.89 -3.77
N THR A 89 15.50 6.20 -3.52
CA THR A 89 16.59 7.16 -3.33
C THR A 89 16.86 7.41 -1.84
N ASP A 90 18.09 7.68 -1.50
CA ASP A 90 18.50 8.07 -0.15
C ASP A 90 18.35 9.59 0.10
N SER A 91 18.01 10.34 -0.96
CA SER A 91 18.00 11.82 -0.94
C SER A 91 16.65 12.43 -0.49
N ILE A 92 15.54 11.69 -0.55
CA ILE A 92 14.20 12.25 -0.27
C ILE A 92 13.85 12.19 1.20
N ILE A 93 14.03 11.03 1.84
CA ILE A 93 13.66 10.81 3.23
C ILE A 93 14.94 10.68 4.05
N PRO A 94 15.18 11.59 5.02
CA PRO A 94 16.33 11.44 5.91
C PRO A 94 16.33 10.06 6.58
N LEU A 95 17.50 9.40 6.62
CA LEU A 95 17.62 8.05 7.17
C LEU A 95 17.14 7.97 8.62
N GLU A 96 17.42 9.00 9.43
CA GLU A 96 16.93 9.08 10.81
C GLU A 96 15.41 9.04 10.90
N LEU A 97 14.69 9.69 9.97
CA LEU A 97 13.24 9.65 9.90
C LEU A 97 12.76 8.28 9.44
N ALA A 98 13.35 7.72 8.39
CA ALA A 98 12.99 6.41 7.85
C ALA A 98 13.16 5.29 8.89
N THR A 99 14.22 5.35 9.70
CA THR A 99 14.56 4.35 10.73
C THR A 99 13.96 4.65 12.11
N SER A 100 13.25 5.77 12.27
CA SER A 100 12.48 6.06 13.49
C SER A 100 11.13 5.31 13.53
N MET A 101 10.65 4.87 12.39
CA MET A 101 9.46 4.01 12.28
C MET A 101 9.87 2.53 12.34
N PHE A 102 9.10 1.68 13.04
CA PHE A 102 9.47 0.27 13.19
C PHE A 102 9.56 -0.50 11.86
N ILE A 103 8.91 -0.07 10.80
CA ILE A 103 9.06 -0.65 9.46
C ILE A 103 10.48 -0.48 8.89
N GLY A 104 11.18 0.59 9.31
CA GLY A 104 12.57 0.88 8.93
C GLY A 104 13.60 0.40 9.95
N MET A 105 13.22 -0.46 10.91
CA MET A 105 14.12 -0.99 11.93
C MET A 105 14.42 -2.47 11.71
N ASP A 106 15.54 -2.92 12.23
CA ASP A 106 15.89 -4.33 12.33
C ASP A 106 15.69 -4.86 13.77
N PRO A 107 15.58 -6.19 13.99
CA PRO A 107 15.64 -6.77 15.31
C PRO A 107 16.91 -6.39 16.09
N PRO A 108 16.87 -6.21 17.43
CA PRO A 108 15.72 -6.46 18.31
C PRO A 108 14.74 -5.27 18.42
N LYS A 109 15.10 -4.07 17.96
CA LYS A 109 14.26 -2.86 18.10
C LYS A 109 12.90 -3.02 17.40
N HIS A 110 12.93 -3.49 16.15
CA HIS A 110 11.71 -3.79 15.38
C HIS A 110 10.76 -4.70 16.16
N ASP A 111 11.26 -5.82 16.70
CA ASP A 111 10.42 -6.83 17.36
C ASP A 111 9.78 -6.27 18.63
N ARG A 112 10.54 -5.48 19.42
CA ARG A 112 10.03 -4.83 20.63
C ARG A 112 8.85 -3.90 20.27
N LEU A 113 9.03 -2.99 19.32
CA LEU A 113 7.98 -2.04 18.94
C LEU A 113 6.79 -2.77 18.31
N LYS A 114 7.02 -3.63 17.32
CA LYS A 114 5.94 -4.37 16.66
C LYS A 114 5.08 -5.16 17.64
N MET A 115 5.68 -5.80 18.64
CA MET A 115 4.96 -6.56 19.66
C MET A 115 4.02 -5.66 20.50
N LEU A 116 4.42 -4.41 20.80
CA LEU A 116 3.58 -3.44 21.51
C LEU A 116 2.38 -3.05 20.64
N PHE A 117 2.62 -2.74 19.36
CA PHE A 117 1.57 -2.37 18.42
C PHE A 117 0.60 -3.52 18.10
N GLN A 118 1.08 -4.76 18.03
CA GLN A 118 0.26 -5.96 17.76
C GLN A 118 -0.89 -6.16 18.75
N ARG A 119 -0.79 -5.64 19.96
CA ARG A 119 -1.88 -5.72 20.97
C ARG A 119 -3.18 -5.09 20.49
N GLY A 120 -3.09 -4.03 19.67
CA GLY A 120 -4.24 -3.38 19.07
C GLY A 120 -4.82 -4.10 17.84
N PHE A 121 -4.04 -5.01 17.21
CA PHE A 121 -4.37 -5.65 15.93
C PHE A 121 -4.64 -7.15 16.06
N THR A 122 -5.06 -7.63 17.23
CA THR A 122 -5.42 -9.05 17.37
C THR A 122 -6.65 -9.37 16.51
N PRO A 123 -6.73 -10.57 15.88
CA PRO A 123 -7.88 -10.95 15.04
C PRO A 123 -9.23 -10.80 15.75
N LYS A 124 -9.27 -11.10 17.07
CA LYS A 124 -10.48 -10.94 17.87
C LYS A 124 -10.90 -9.47 17.95
N ARG A 125 -9.96 -8.55 18.27
CA ARG A 125 -10.26 -7.11 18.37
C ARG A 125 -10.69 -6.55 17.02
N ILE A 126 -10.03 -6.94 15.93
CA ILE A 126 -10.41 -6.53 14.58
C ILE A 126 -11.84 -6.99 14.25
N ALA A 127 -12.21 -8.23 14.56
CA ALA A 127 -13.55 -8.74 14.30
C ALA A 127 -14.66 -7.98 15.08
N GLU A 128 -14.34 -7.42 16.24
CA GLU A 128 -15.27 -6.60 17.05
C GLU A 128 -15.64 -5.27 16.36
N HIS A 129 -14.87 -4.82 15.36
CA HIS A 129 -15.13 -3.60 14.59
C HIS A 129 -15.92 -3.82 13.30
N GLU A 130 -16.34 -5.05 12.96
CA GLU A 130 -17.05 -5.32 11.69
C GLU A 130 -18.32 -4.49 11.55
N ASP A 131 -19.14 -4.42 12.59
CA ASP A 131 -20.40 -3.65 12.56
C ASP A 131 -20.12 -2.15 12.38
N GLU A 132 -19.12 -1.60 13.05
CA GLU A 132 -18.72 -0.20 12.91
C GLU A 132 -18.23 0.11 11.49
N ILE A 133 -17.36 -0.73 10.92
CA ILE A 133 -16.87 -0.57 9.54
C ILE A 133 -18.04 -0.63 8.55
N ARG A 134 -19.01 -1.51 8.79
CA ARG A 134 -20.21 -1.65 7.96
C ARG A 134 -21.10 -0.42 8.05
N ASP A 135 -21.31 0.12 9.24
CA ASP A 135 -22.08 1.35 9.45
C ASP A 135 -21.42 2.56 8.79
N ILE A 136 -20.08 2.68 8.91
CA ILE A 136 -19.31 3.72 8.21
C ILE A 136 -19.49 3.59 6.69
N THR A 137 -19.33 2.37 6.15
CA THR A 137 -19.46 2.11 4.71
C THR A 137 -20.85 2.46 4.21
N ARG A 138 -21.91 2.00 4.89
CA ARG A 138 -23.30 2.33 4.56
C ARG A 138 -23.57 3.82 4.62
N GLY A 139 -23.10 4.50 5.66
CA GLY A 139 -23.25 5.94 5.81
C GLY A 139 -22.58 6.75 4.70
N VAL A 140 -21.46 6.26 4.13
CA VAL A 140 -20.83 6.86 2.95
C VAL A 140 -21.66 6.58 1.70
N LEU A 141 -22.10 5.33 1.47
CA LEU A 141 -22.92 4.96 0.33
C LEU A 141 -24.29 5.67 0.33
N ASP A 142 -24.88 5.94 1.50
CA ASP A 142 -26.14 6.69 1.64
C ASP A 142 -26.04 8.14 1.10
N ARG A 143 -24.82 8.74 1.09
CA ARG A 143 -24.61 10.07 0.49
C ARG A 143 -24.71 10.08 -1.03
N LEU A 144 -24.70 8.89 -1.65
CA LEU A 144 -24.83 8.73 -3.10
C LEU A 144 -26.27 8.49 -3.54
N ASP A 145 -27.24 8.40 -2.61
CA ASP A 145 -28.64 8.20 -2.94
C ASP A 145 -29.16 9.28 -3.87
N GLY A 146 -29.74 8.83 -5.00
CA GLY A 146 -30.26 9.73 -6.05
C GLY A 146 -29.20 10.29 -7.00
N ARG A 147 -27.93 9.93 -6.85
CA ARG A 147 -26.88 10.21 -7.84
C ARG A 147 -26.85 9.13 -8.91
N GLU A 148 -26.64 9.52 -10.16
CA GLU A 148 -26.46 8.57 -11.27
C GLU A 148 -24.98 8.15 -11.39
N THR A 149 -24.05 9.05 -11.05
CA THR A 149 -22.61 8.84 -11.18
C THR A 149 -21.87 9.31 -9.93
N CYS A 150 -20.69 8.73 -9.71
CA CYS A 150 -19.74 9.22 -8.69
C CYS A 150 -18.31 8.90 -9.12
N ASP A 151 -17.34 9.42 -8.39
CA ASP A 151 -15.98 8.91 -8.40
C ASP A 151 -15.80 7.92 -7.25
N LEU A 152 -15.52 6.65 -7.58
CA LEU A 152 -15.47 5.58 -6.58
C LEU A 152 -14.29 5.73 -5.60
N VAL A 153 -13.20 6.38 -6.03
CA VAL A 153 -12.03 6.64 -5.19
C VAL A 153 -12.35 7.74 -4.17
N THR A 154 -12.80 8.90 -4.64
CA THR A 154 -12.95 10.09 -3.81
C THR A 154 -14.28 10.15 -3.06
N ASP A 155 -15.37 9.62 -3.64
CA ASP A 155 -16.70 9.63 -3.03
C ASP A 155 -16.96 8.43 -2.11
N VAL A 156 -16.27 7.29 -2.28
CA VAL A 156 -16.50 6.05 -1.52
C VAL A 156 -15.25 5.58 -0.78
N ALA A 157 -14.21 5.16 -1.52
CA ALA A 157 -13.06 4.49 -0.92
C ALA A 157 -12.34 5.38 0.10
N GLN A 158 -11.98 6.62 -0.28
CA GLN A 158 -11.27 7.53 0.60
C GLN A 158 -12.05 7.87 1.87
N PRO A 159 -13.35 8.27 1.83
CA PRO A 159 -14.10 8.56 3.05
C PRO A 159 -14.25 7.36 3.98
N VAL A 160 -14.49 6.15 3.44
CA VAL A 160 -14.61 4.94 4.27
C VAL A 160 -13.29 4.64 4.97
N VAL A 161 -12.21 4.51 4.20
CA VAL A 161 -10.91 4.10 4.74
C VAL A 161 -10.35 5.12 5.72
N SER A 162 -10.47 6.43 5.41
CA SER A 162 -10.05 7.49 6.34
C SER A 162 -10.83 7.47 7.64
N ARG A 163 -12.16 7.23 7.59
CA ARG A 163 -12.98 7.16 8.81
C ARG A 163 -12.66 5.91 9.62
N VAL A 164 -12.46 4.75 8.97
CA VAL A 164 -12.13 3.50 9.67
C VAL A 164 -10.79 3.62 10.40
N ILE A 165 -9.72 4.03 9.72
CA ILE A 165 -8.42 4.20 10.40
C ILE A 165 -8.49 5.33 11.42
N GLY A 166 -9.22 6.41 11.16
CA GLY A 166 -9.44 7.49 12.09
C GLY A 166 -10.14 7.04 13.37
N SER A 167 -11.22 6.24 13.25
CA SER A 167 -11.92 5.65 14.40
C SER A 167 -10.98 4.77 15.22
N PHE A 168 -10.25 3.89 14.53
CA PHE A 168 -9.27 2.98 15.15
C PHE A 168 -8.19 3.72 15.95
N MET A 169 -7.72 4.86 15.42
CA MET A 169 -6.71 5.70 16.05
C MET A 169 -7.29 6.68 17.08
N GLY A 170 -8.61 6.80 17.18
CA GLY A 170 -9.29 7.74 18.09
C GLY A 170 -9.36 9.18 17.57
N ILE A 171 -9.27 9.36 16.24
CA ILE A 171 -9.41 10.66 15.58
C ILE A 171 -10.92 11.04 15.54
N PRO A 172 -11.31 12.24 15.94
CA PRO A 172 -12.70 12.68 15.85
C PRO A 172 -13.14 12.85 14.38
N PRO A 173 -14.40 12.53 14.03
CA PRO A 173 -14.90 12.58 12.64
C PRO A 173 -14.73 13.91 11.93
N GLU A 174 -14.78 15.04 12.66
CA GLU A 174 -14.58 16.38 12.11
C GLU A 174 -13.16 16.61 11.56
N ASP A 175 -12.19 15.80 11.98
CA ASP A 175 -10.79 15.88 11.54
C ASP A 175 -10.48 14.95 10.36
N ASP A 176 -11.41 14.08 9.92
CA ASP A 176 -11.19 13.09 8.86
C ASP A 176 -10.65 13.73 7.56
N ALA A 177 -11.25 14.85 7.12
CA ALA A 177 -10.87 15.50 5.88
C ALA A 177 -9.42 16.02 5.91
N ILE A 178 -8.97 16.55 7.05
CA ILE A 178 -7.59 17.05 7.15
C ILE A 178 -6.60 15.90 7.24
N TRP A 179 -6.91 14.82 7.94
CA TRP A 179 -6.05 13.64 7.99
C TRP A 179 -5.95 12.97 6.63
N ALA A 180 -7.08 12.82 5.89
CA ALA A 180 -7.08 12.29 4.52
C ALA A 180 -6.18 13.12 3.60
N ARG A 181 -6.29 14.46 3.64
CA ARG A 181 -5.43 15.36 2.88
C ARG A 181 -3.95 15.16 3.22
N LEU A 182 -3.61 15.17 4.51
CA LEU A 182 -2.23 15.04 4.98
C LEU A 182 -1.60 13.70 4.56
N MET A 183 -2.35 12.60 4.62
CA MET A 183 -1.87 11.29 4.18
C MET A 183 -1.71 11.22 2.66
N ASN A 184 -2.68 11.73 1.90
CA ASN A 184 -2.61 11.75 0.44
C ASN A 184 -1.39 12.53 -0.06
N VAL A 185 -1.14 13.75 0.44
CA VAL A 185 0.03 14.53 0.01
C VAL A 185 1.36 13.91 0.45
N THR A 186 1.37 13.18 1.57
CA THR A 186 2.57 12.49 2.06
C THR A 186 2.96 11.32 1.15
N LEU A 187 1.99 10.48 0.77
CA LEU A 187 2.24 9.30 -0.06
C LEU A 187 2.32 9.63 -1.55
N GLY A 188 1.58 10.63 -2.00
CA GLY A 188 1.58 11.13 -3.38
C GLY A 188 2.50 12.33 -3.61
N ALA A 189 3.50 12.56 -2.75
CA ALA A 189 4.34 13.77 -2.77
C ALA A 189 5.04 14.04 -4.12
N GLY A 190 5.29 13.01 -4.91
CA GLY A 190 5.91 13.11 -6.23
C GLY A 190 4.93 13.37 -7.39
N ASP A 191 3.62 13.27 -7.16
CA ASP A 191 2.60 13.52 -8.20
C ASP A 191 2.12 14.97 -8.15
N PRO A 192 2.30 15.76 -9.24
CA PRO A 192 1.91 17.19 -9.26
C PRO A 192 0.42 17.44 -9.09
N ASP A 193 -0.44 16.48 -9.44
CA ASP A 193 -1.89 16.62 -9.28
C ASP A 193 -2.31 16.42 -7.82
N VAL A 194 -1.59 15.54 -7.10
CA VAL A 194 -1.81 15.26 -5.68
C VAL A 194 -1.15 16.33 -4.82
N ASN A 195 0.06 16.73 -5.18
CA ASN A 195 0.86 17.72 -4.45
C ASN A 195 1.46 18.78 -5.41
N PRO A 196 0.68 19.76 -5.85
CA PRO A 196 1.16 20.82 -6.76
C PRO A 196 2.22 21.74 -6.15
N GLU A 197 2.38 21.73 -4.81
CA GLU A 197 3.38 22.55 -4.11
C GLU A 197 4.76 21.85 -4.00
N GLY A 198 4.85 20.56 -4.38
CA GLY A 198 6.09 19.78 -4.40
C GLY A 198 6.44 19.12 -3.07
N ALA A 199 7.33 18.11 -3.15
CA ALA A 199 7.69 17.26 -2.00
C ALA A 199 8.37 18.03 -0.84
N GLU A 200 9.05 19.13 -1.12
CA GLU A 200 9.68 19.99 -0.11
C GLU A 200 8.65 20.57 0.86
N THR A 201 7.51 21.04 0.35
CA THR A 201 6.41 21.56 1.17
C THR A 201 5.82 20.50 2.11
N VAL A 202 5.73 19.25 1.66
CA VAL A 202 5.30 18.15 2.52
C VAL A 202 6.23 17.99 3.72
N MET A 203 7.54 18.01 3.50
CA MET A 203 8.53 17.87 4.57
C MET A 203 8.57 19.08 5.52
N GLU A 204 8.37 20.28 5.01
CA GLU A 204 8.48 21.51 5.80
C GLU A 204 7.19 21.91 6.52
N ARG A 205 6.02 21.58 5.95
CA ARG A 205 4.71 21.97 6.49
C ARG A 205 3.86 20.78 6.96
N ASP A 206 3.63 19.81 6.08
CA ASP A 206 2.61 18.79 6.32
C ASP A 206 3.08 17.72 7.34
N ILE A 207 4.33 17.28 7.28
CA ILE A 207 4.88 16.34 8.28
C ILE A 207 4.92 16.94 9.68
N PRO A 208 5.39 18.19 9.92
CA PRO A 208 5.29 18.84 11.22
C PRO A 208 3.85 18.97 11.73
N GLU A 209 2.87 19.30 10.87
CA GLU A 209 1.45 19.36 11.23
C GLU A 209 0.93 17.98 11.68
N ILE A 210 1.27 16.90 10.98
CA ILE A 210 0.92 15.53 11.37
C ILE A 210 1.45 15.24 12.77
N PHE A 211 2.72 15.51 13.04
CA PHE A 211 3.35 15.24 14.33
C PHE A 211 2.74 16.07 15.47
N GLU A 212 2.37 17.31 15.21
CA GLU A 212 1.69 18.14 16.21
C GLU A 212 0.31 17.57 16.57
N ARG A 213 -0.47 17.17 15.56
CA ARG A 213 -1.77 16.52 15.77
C ARG A 213 -1.65 15.20 16.52
N CYS A 214 -0.64 14.38 16.19
CA CYS A 214 -0.35 13.15 16.91
C CYS A 214 -0.07 13.43 18.39
N ARG A 215 0.83 14.38 18.72
CA ARG A 215 1.16 14.73 20.09
C ARG A 215 -0.05 15.23 20.88
N LYS A 216 -0.91 16.02 20.24
CA LYS A 216 -2.15 16.50 20.88
C LYS A 216 -3.04 15.34 21.27
N LEU A 217 -3.31 14.42 20.35
CA LEU A 217 -4.14 13.24 20.62
C LEU A 217 -3.51 12.34 21.69
N ILE A 218 -2.20 12.10 21.64
CA ILE A 218 -1.45 11.34 22.64
C ILE A 218 -1.61 11.97 24.05
N ALA A 219 -1.47 13.29 24.16
CA ALA A 219 -1.65 13.99 25.43
C ALA A 219 -3.08 13.85 25.96
N GLU A 220 -4.09 13.98 25.11
CA GLU A 220 -5.50 13.79 25.46
C GLU A 220 -5.76 12.36 25.98
N ARG A 221 -5.18 11.33 25.33
CA ARG A 221 -5.37 9.91 25.72
C ARG A 221 -4.61 9.53 27.00
N ARG A 222 -3.55 10.25 27.34
CA ARG A 222 -2.89 10.11 28.66
C ARG A 222 -3.79 10.57 29.79
N GLU A 223 -4.53 11.66 29.59
CA GLU A 223 -5.42 12.23 30.58
C GLU A 223 -6.80 11.57 30.62
N THR A 224 -7.31 11.23 29.44
CA THR A 224 -8.66 10.68 29.27
C THR A 224 -8.60 9.45 28.33
N PRO A 225 -8.33 8.26 28.87
CA PRO A 225 -8.31 7.01 28.09
C PRO A 225 -9.67 6.71 27.47
N THR A 226 -9.65 6.19 26.23
CA THR A 226 -10.82 5.72 25.49
C THR A 226 -10.54 4.33 24.92
N ASP A 227 -11.50 3.71 24.23
CA ASP A 227 -11.30 2.39 23.61
C ASP A 227 -10.76 2.54 22.17
N ASP A 228 -9.61 3.23 22.03
CA ASP A 228 -8.90 3.40 20.78
C ASP A 228 -7.45 2.89 20.84
N LEU A 229 -6.82 2.75 19.67
CA LEU A 229 -5.45 2.25 19.57
C LEU A 229 -4.45 3.23 20.19
N THR A 230 -4.68 4.53 20.09
CA THR A 230 -3.80 5.54 20.71
C THR A 230 -3.75 5.37 22.21
N THR A 231 -4.89 5.12 22.87
CA THR A 231 -4.95 4.77 24.31
C THR A 231 -4.15 3.50 24.60
N VAL A 232 -4.30 2.46 23.77
CA VAL A 232 -3.53 1.20 23.94
C VAL A 232 -2.03 1.46 23.87
N LEU A 233 -1.57 2.28 22.91
CA LEU A 233 -0.15 2.59 22.74
C LEU A 233 0.41 3.45 23.88
N VAL A 234 -0.34 4.46 24.30
CA VAL A 234 0.06 5.37 25.38
C VAL A 234 0.25 4.64 26.72
N HIS A 235 -0.53 3.58 26.95
CA HIS A 235 -0.51 2.78 28.17
C HIS A 235 0.12 1.38 27.96
N ALA A 236 0.76 1.15 26.80
CA ALA A 236 1.42 -0.12 26.54
C ALA A 236 2.66 -0.30 27.42
N GLU A 237 2.76 -1.45 28.08
CA GLU A 237 3.91 -1.84 28.90
C GLU A 237 4.28 -3.30 28.61
N ILE A 238 5.56 -3.57 28.43
CA ILE A 238 6.13 -4.92 28.32
C ILE A 238 7.35 -4.99 29.25
N ASP A 239 7.32 -5.92 30.20
CA ASP A 239 8.40 -6.16 31.15
C ASP A 239 8.86 -4.93 31.94
N GLY A 240 7.91 -4.00 32.19
CA GLY A 240 8.16 -2.73 32.86
C GLY A 240 8.66 -1.61 31.96
N GLU A 241 8.82 -1.85 30.67
CA GLU A 241 9.16 -0.85 29.66
C GLU A 241 7.90 -0.32 28.97
N THR A 242 7.82 1.02 28.85
CA THR A 242 6.78 1.73 28.11
C THR A 242 7.33 2.29 26.81
N LEU A 243 6.44 2.68 25.88
CA LEU A 243 6.83 3.43 24.70
C LEU A 243 7.22 4.88 25.08
N GLU A 244 8.31 5.36 24.49
CA GLU A 244 8.63 6.79 24.54
C GLU A 244 7.70 7.58 23.61
N GLU A 245 7.51 8.88 23.88
CA GLU A 245 6.58 9.72 23.11
C GLU A 245 6.90 9.73 21.62
N HIS A 246 8.18 9.80 21.27
CA HIS A 246 8.59 9.77 19.86
C HIS A 246 8.28 8.43 19.20
N GLU A 247 8.40 7.29 19.89
CA GLU A 247 8.04 5.96 19.38
C GLU A 247 6.53 5.86 19.10
N ILE A 248 5.70 6.47 19.99
CA ILE A 248 4.25 6.53 19.80
C ILE A 248 3.91 7.40 18.58
N VAL A 249 4.50 8.61 18.47
CA VAL A 249 4.26 9.55 17.36
C VAL A 249 4.64 8.90 16.03
N MET A 250 5.82 8.27 15.94
CA MET A 250 6.30 7.65 14.71
C MET A 250 5.48 6.41 14.33
N GLY A 251 5.07 5.63 15.32
CA GLY A 251 4.17 4.50 15.10
C GLY A 251 2.76 4.94 14.67
N PHE A 252 2.23 5.98 15.28
CA PHE A 252 0.96 6.61 14.89
C PHE A 252 1.01 7.07 13.43
N PHE A 253 2.04 7.84 13.07
CA PHE A 253 2.26 8.30 11.71
C PHE A 253 2.33 7.14 10.71
N LEU A 254 3.12 6.10 11.03
CA LEU A 254 3.24 4.91 10.19
C LEU A 254 1.89 4.22 9.98
N LEU A 255 1.09 4.04 11.04
CA LEU A 255 -0.21 3.38 10.93
C LEU A 255 -1.22 4.20 10.13
N MET A 256 -1.24 5.52 10.32
CA MET A 256 -2.08 6.42 9.53
C MET A 256 -1.71 6.39 8.04
N ALA A 257 -0.42 6.50 7.71
CA ALA A 257 0.06 6.46 6.33
C ALA A 257 -0.21 5.09 5.67
N ALA A 258 0.05 3.99 6.38
CA ALA A 258 -0.14 2.64 5.85
C ALA A 258 -1.62 2.28 5.69
N GLY A 259 -2.49 2.69 6.64
CA GLY A 259 -3.91 2.33 6.65
C GLY A 259 -4.77 3.18 5.74
N ASN A 260 -4.43 4.46 5.51
CA ASN A 260 -5.30 5.38 4.79
C ASN A 260 -5.38 5.11 3.28
N ASP A 261 -4.28 4.67 2.64
CA ASP A 261 -4.23 4.57 1.18
C ASP A 261 -4.22 3.14 0.65
N SER A 262 -3.72 2.18 1.41
CA SER A 262 -3.53 0.83 0.89
C SER A 262 -4.86 0.10 0.63
N THR A 263 -5.82 0.19 1.55
CA THR A 263 -7.15 -0.41 1.37
C THR A 263 -7.92 0.29 0.25
N LYS A 264 -7.86 1.63 0.20
CA LYS A 264 -8.44 2.43 -0.89
C LYS A 264 -7.94 1.97 -2.26
N ALA A 265 -6.62 1.80 -2.41
CA ALA A 265 -5.99 1.38 -3.65
C ALA A 265 -6.45 -0.01 -4.12
N THR A 266 -6.43 -1.00 -3.21
CA THR A 266 -6.85 -2.37 -3.53
C THR A 266 -8.34 -2.46 -3.82
N TYR A 267 -9.19 -1.78 -3.02
CA TYR A 267 -10.64 -1.75 -3.27
C TYR A 267 -10.97 -1.14 -4.63
N SER A 268 -10.42 0.04 -4.93
CA SER A 268 -10.71 0.74 -6.18
C SER A 268 -10.27 -0.07 -7.40
N SER A 269 -9.07 -0.68 -7.35
CA SER A 269 -8.58 -1.53 -8.43
C SER A 269 -9.36 -2.84 -8.55
N GLY A 270 -9.78 -3.45 -7.43
CA GLY A 270 -10.63 -4.64 -7.43
C GLY A 270 -12.02 -4.37 -8.00
N MET A 271 -12.65 -3.24 -7.64
CA MET A 271 -13.93 -2.82 -8.22
C MET A 271 -13.81 -2.53 -9.71
N ARG A 272 -12.72 -1.87 -10.14
CA ARG A 272 -12.42 -1.71 -11.56
C ARG A 272 -12.36 -3.06 -12.27
N ALA A 273 -11.62 -4.02 -11.72
CA ALA A 273 -11.52 -5.37 -12.30
C ALA A 273 -12.89 -6.06 -12.39
N LEU A 274 -13.74 -5.94 -11.36
CA LEU A 274 -15.10 -6.50 -11.39
C LEU A 274 -16.01 -5.82 -12.44
N MET A 275 -15.77 -4.56 -12.76
CA MET A 275 -16.48 -3.87 -13.84
C MET A 275 -15.93 -4.25 -15.23
N GLU A 276 -14.64 -4.49 -15.36
CA GLU A 276 -13.99 -4.97 -16.58
C GLU A 276 -14.28 -6.47 -16.84
N HIS A 277 -14.61 -7.25 -15.80
CA HIS A 277 -14.97 -8.67 -15.84
C HIS A 277 -16.37 -8.91 -15.28
N PRO A 278 -17.45 -8.55 -16.02
CA PRO A 278 -18.82 -8.64 -15.52
C PRO A 278 -19.24 -10.08 -15.18
N GLU A 279 -18.63 -11.11 -15.78
CA GLU A 279 -18.83 -12.51 -15.43
C GLU A 279 -18.34 -12.83 -14.02
N GLU A 280 -17.19 -12.27 -13.60
CA GLU A 280 -16.65 -12.44 -12.25
C GLU A 280 -17.50 -11.67 -11.22
N ARG A 281 -17.95 -10.47 -11.57
CA ARG A 281 -18.92 -9.71 -10.74
C ARG A 281 -20.19 -10.48 -10.54
N GLN A 282 -20.77 -11.08 -11.61
CA GLN A 282 -22.00 -11.87 -11.51
C GLN A 282 -21.82 -13.08 -10.59
N ARG A 283 -20.67 -13.74 -10.61
CA ARG A 283 -20.36 -14.85 -9.67
C ARG A 283 -20.43 -14.41 -8.21
N LEU A 284 -19.93 -13.19 -7.87
CA LEU A 284 -20.04 -12.64 -6.51
C LEU A 284 -21.47 -12.26 -6.13
N LEU A 285 -22.28 -11.80 -7.08
CA LEU A 285 -23.69 -11.49 -6.85
C LEU A 285 -24.52 -12.76 -6.63
N ASP A 286 -24.23 -13.84 -7.36
CA ASP A 286 -24.88 -15.14 -7.24
C ASP A 286 -24.45 -15.89 -5.97
N ASP A 287 -23.15 -15.77 -5.59
CA ASP A 287 -22.58 -16.40 -4.40
C ASP A 287 -21.66 -15.44 -3.63
N PRO A 288 -22.22 -14.62 -2.73
CA PRO A 288 -21.43 -13.70 -1.89
C PRO A 288 -20.38 -14.38 -0.99
N SER A 289 -20.45 -15.70 -0.79
CA SER A 289 -19.45 -16.44 -0.02
C SER A 289 -18.05 -16.45 -0.70
N LEU A 290 -17.98 -16.07 -1.98
CA LEU A 290 -16.74 -15.89 -2.74
C LEU A 290 -16.05 -14.54 -2.45
N ILE A 291 -16.70 -13.58 -1.80
CA ILE A 291 -16.11 -12.25 -1.53
C ILE A 291 -14.77 -12.34 -0.79
N PRO A 292 -14.59 -13.19 0.24
CA PRO A 292 -13.27 -13.33 0.87
C PRO A 292 -12.16 -13.79 -0.09
N SER A 293 -12.44 -14.69 -1.03
CA SER A 293 -11.44 -15.10 -2.05
C SER A 293 -11.21 -14.01 -3.09
N ALA A 294 -12.24 -13.25 -3.47
CA ALA A 294 -12.11 -12.09 -4.35
C ALA A 294 -11.25 -10.98 -3.73
N VAL A 295 -11.30 -10.82 -2.39
CA VAL A 295 -10.40 -9.93 -1.64
C VAL A 295 -8.94 -10.38 -1.79
N GLU A 296 -8.65 -11.68 -1.59
CA GLU A 296 -7.28 -12.20 -1.74
C GLU A 296 -6.78 -12.08 -3.20
N GLU A 297 -7.65 -12.31 -4.17
CA GLU A 297 -7.31 -12.12 -5.60
C GLU A 297 -7.06 -10.65 -5.94
N SER A 298 -7.87 -9.74 -5.41
CA SER A 298 -7.66 -8.30 -5.57
C SER A 298 -6.32 -7.85 -4.95
N LEU A 299 -6.00 -8.36 -3.76
CA LEU A 299 -4.71 -8.13 -3.11
C LEU A 299 -3.55 -8.67 -3.97
N ARG A 300 -3.68 -9.88 -4.54
CA ARG A 300 -2.66 -10.48 -5.42
C ARG A 300 -2.39 -9.61 -6.63
N MET A 301 -3.44 -9.23 -7.35
CA MET A 301 -3.32 -8.53 -8.63
C MET A 301 -2.98 -7.04 -8.48
N PHE A 302 -3.43 -6.43 -7.38
CA PHE A 302 -3.35 -4.98 -7.17
C PHE A 302 -2.76 -4.66 -5.79
N PRO A 303 -1.52 -5.12 -5.48
CA PRO A 303 -0.86 -4.71 -4.25
C PRO A 303 -0.71 -3.19 -4.23
N ALA A 304 -1.17 -2.57 -3.15
CA ALA A 304 -1.22 -1.12 -3.03
C ALA A 304 0.17 -0.46 -3.06
N PHE A 305 1.17 -1.13 -2.50
CA PHE A 305 2.57 -0.72 -2.62
C PHE A 305 3.25 -1.57 -3.68
N ALA A 306 3.82 -0.92 -4.69
CA ALA A 306 4.47 -1.62 -5.80
C ALA A 306 5.74 -2.33 -5.34
N HIS A 307 6.47 -1.74 -4.38
CA HIS A 307 7.71 -2.30 -3.85
C HIS A 307 7.98 -1.90 -2.40
N PHE A 308 8.89 -2.65 -1.77
CA PHE A 308 9.70 -2.20 -0.66
C PHE A 308 11.15 -2.59 -0.90
N ARG A 309 12.11 -1.88 -0.25
CA ARG A 309 13.53 -2.15 -0.42
C ARG A 309 14.17 -2.69 0.85
N ARG A 310 15.37 -3.25 0.66
CA ARG A 310 16.34 -3.60 1.69
C ARG A 310 17.72 -3.10 1.26
N THR A 311 18.66 -3.13 2.20
CA THR A 311 20.08 -2.85 1.93
C THR A 311 20.91 -4.01 2.47
N THR A 312 21.79 -4.56 1.65
CA THR A 312 22.62 -5.71 2.04
C THR A 312 23.60 -5.34 3.15
N THR A 313 23.77 -6.24 4.10
CA THR A 313 24.72 -6.10 5.22
C THR A 313 26.09 -6.71 4.91
N THR A 314 26.14 -7.58 3.91
CA THR A 314 27.32 -8.33 3.47
C THR A 314 27.19 -8.68 1.99
N GLU A 315 28.28 -9.10 1.34
CA GLU A 315 28.20 -9.70 0.02
C GLU A 315 27.33 -10.98 0.07
N THR A 316 26.43 -11.13 -0.87
CA THR A 316 25.50 -12.26 -0.98
C THR A 316 25.26 -12.65 -2.43
N GLU A 317 24.54 -13.75 -2.63
CA GLU A 317 24.09 -14.20 -3.95
C GLU A 317 22.60 -14.48 -3.94
N LEU A 318 21.88 -13.94 -4.93
CA LEU A 318 20.44 -14.16 -5.09
C LEU A 318 20.17 -14.54 -6.54
N ASN A 319 19.56 -15.68 -6.78
CA ASN A 319 19.24 -16.20 -8.12
C ASN A 319 20.45 -16.14 -9.10
N GLY A 320 21.65 -16.51 -8.60
CA GLY A 320 22.90 -16.52 -9.37
C GLY A 320 23.54 -15.13 -9.59
N GLN A 321 22.95 -14.06 -9.09
CA GLN A 321 23.50 -12.71 -9.14
C GLN A 321 24.25 -12.38 -7.85
N LYS A 322 25.48 -11.89 -7.98
CA LYS A 322 26.28 -11.44 -6.83
C LYS A 322 25.90 -10.01 -6.48
N ILE A 323 25.52 -9.80 -5.24
CA ILE A 323 25.09 -8.52 -4.68
C ILE A 323 26.14 -8.11 -3.66
N GLY A 324 26.73 -6.92 -3.81
CA GLY A 324 27.73 -6.39 -2.89
C GLY A 324 27.15 -5.93 -1.56
N GLU A 325 27.98 -5.74 -0.55
CA GLU A 325 27.61 -5.09 0.71
C GLU A 325 27.17 -3.64 0.47
N GLY A 326 26.09 -3.20 1.12
CA GLY A 326 25.57 -1.84 1.04
C GLY A 326 24.71 -1.56 -0.20
N GLU A 327 24.45 -2.57 -1.04
CA GLU A 327 23.65 -2.39 -2.24
C GLU A 327 22.14 -2.46 -1.95
N LYS A 328 21.38 -1.68 -2.71
CA LYS A 328 19.89 -1.61 -2.62
C LYS A 328 19.26 -2.81 -3.31
N VAL A 329 18.37 -3.50 -2.63
CA VAL A 329 17.58 -4.64 -3.14
C VAL A 329 16.10 -4.31 -3.04
N VAL A 330 15.42 -4.21 -4.17
CA VAL A 330 14.03 -3.77 -4.30
C VAL A 330 13.13 -4.96 -4.65
N MET A 331 12.20 -5.27 -3.76
CA MET A 331 11.21 -6.34 -3.89
C MET A 331 9.96 -5.82 -4.57
N TRP A 332 9.70 -6.22 -5.82
CA TRP A 332 8.55 -5.75 -6.61
C TRP A 332 7.32 -6.64 -6.40
N TYR A 333 6.43 -6.25 -5.48
CA TYR A 333 5.19 -6.99 -5.18
C TYR A 333 4.23 -7.04 -6.37
N VAL A 334 4.15 -5.97 -7.16
CA VAL A 334 3.34 -5.92 -8.41
C VAL A 334 3.81 -6.93 -9.45
N SER A 335 5.09 -7.29 -9.43
CA SER A 335 5.64 -8.35 -10.25
C SER A 335 5.35 -9.73 -9.68
N ALA A 336 5.64 -9.91 -8.37
CA ALA A 336 5.48 -11.19 -7.68
C ALA A 336 4.02 -11.70 -7.69
N GLY A 337 3.04 -10.79 -7.62
CA GLY A 337 1.61 -11.13 -7.76
C GLY A 337 1.22 -11.71 -9.12
N ARG A 338 2.09 -11.59 -10.13
CA ARG A 338 1.89 -12.09 -11.50
C ARG A 338 2.96 -13.09 -11.93
N ASP A 339 3.62 -13.74 -10.99
CA ASP A 339 4.67 -14.73 -11.24
C ASP A 339 4.09 -16.03 -11.79
N GLU A 340 4.41 -16.32 -13.04
CA GLU A 340 3.96 -17.50 -13.79
C GLU A 340 4.46 -18.82 -13.18
N THR A 341 5.46 -18.78 -12.32
CA THR A 341 5.93 -19.96 -11.59
C THR A 341 5.09 -20.29 -10.36
N ARG A 342 4.27 -19.34 -9.89
CA ARG A 342 3.41 -19.45 -8.70
C ARG A 342 1.93 -19.56 -9.05
N TYR A 343 1.50 -18.90 -10.12
CA TYR A 343 0.09 -18.77 -10.46
C TYR A 343 -0.13 -19.24 -11.92
N GLU A 344 -1.08 -20.13 -12.12
CA GLU A 344 -1.60 -20.46 -13.43
C GLU A 344 -2.41 -19.27 -13.95
N ASP A 345 -2.21 -18.88 -15.20
CA ASP A 345 -2.84 -17.71 -15.83
C ASP A 345 -2.80 -16.46 -14.91
N PRO A 346 -1.59 -15.97 -14.56
CA PRO A 346 -1.41 -14.98 -13.50
C PRO A 346 -2.04 -13.62 -13.84
N ASP A 347 -2.29 -13.32 -15.11
CA ASP A 347 -2.91 -12.08 -15.56
C ASP A 347 -4.45 -12.14 -15.58
N THR A 348 -5.04 -13.31 -15.33
CA THR A 348 -6.50 -13.48 -15.24
C THR A 348 -6.98 -13.17 -13.83
N PHE A 349 -8.00 -12.29 -13.74
CA PHE A 349 -8.72 -12.02 -12.50
C PHE A 349 -9.77 -13.11 -12.27
N ASP A 350 -9.63 -13.90 -11.20
CA ASP A 350 -10.54 -14.99 -10.85
C ASP A 350 -10.93 -14.89 -9.38
N VAL A 351 -12.18 -14.52 -9.08
CA VAL A 351 -12.71 -14.32 -7.73
C VAL A 351 -12.69 -15.58 -6.85
N SER A 352 -12.50 -16.75 -7.43
CA SER A 352 -12.40 -18.02 -6.68
C SER A 352 -10.99 -18.51 -6.42
N ARG A 353 -9.95 -17.79 -6.89
CA ARG A 353 -8.55 -18.25 -6.83
C ARG A 353 -8.04 -18.47 -5.41
N ASN A 354 -8.39 -17.62 -4.44
CA ASN A 354 -7.88 -17.65 -3.05
C ASN A 354 -6.35 -17.84 -2.97
N PRO A 355 -5.54 -16.93 -3.52
CA PRO A 355 -4.10 -17.11 -3.71
C PRO A 355 -3.30 -16.90 -2.43
N ASP A 356 -2.15 -17.60 -2.30
CA ASP A 356 -1.08 -17.25 -1.35
C ASP A 356 -0.25 -16.09 -1.96
N HIS A 357 -0.64 -14.84 -1.68
CA HIS A 357 -0.01 -13.64 -2.24
C HIS A 357 0.94 -12.95 -1.26
N GLN A 358 1.74 -12.01 -1.77
CA GLN A 358 2.77 -11.30 -1.00
C GLN A 358 2.46 -9.81 -0.74
N SER A 359 1.25 -9.35 -1.00
CA SER A 359 0.87 -7.92 -0.87
C SER A 359 0.94 -7.38 0.55
N PHE A 360 0.93 -8.26 1.54
CA PHE A 360 1.19 -7.93 2.94
C PHE A 360 2.65 -8.13 3.37
N GLY A 361 3.56 -8.27 2.42
CA GLY A 361 4.95 -8.67 2.60
C GLY A 361 5.14 -10.16 2.32
N ALA A 362 6.34 -10.53 1.88
CA ALA A 362 6.69 -11.89 1.47
C ALA A 362 7.02 -12.82 2.66
N GLY A 363 6.48 -12.54 3.83
CA GLY A 363 6.75 -13.23 5.08
C GLY A 363 7.81 -12.53 5.93
N GLY A 364 8.25 -13.20 7.00
CA GLY A 364 9.25 -12.67 7.91
C GLY A 364 8.73 -11.62 8.89
N ARG A 365 9.65 -10.87 9.46
CA ARG A 365 9.38 -9.97 10.59
C ARG A 365 8.52 -8.78 10.22
N HIS A 366 8.66 -8.28 8.99
CA HIS A 366 7.94 -7.13 8.48
C HIS A 366 6.57 -7.46 7.85
N PHE A 367 6.05 -8.69 8.03
CA PHE A 367 4.68 -9.00 7.59
C PHE A 367 3.69 -7.98 8.14
N CYS A 368 2.77 -7.52 7.30
CA CYS A 368 1.85 -6.41 7.59
C CYS A 368 1.09 -6.61 8.89
N LEU A 369 1.17 -5.61 9.78
CA LEU A 369 0.47 -5.62 11.05
C LEU A 369 -1.04 -5.49 10.87
N GLY A 370 -1.48 -4.67 9.89
CA GLY A 370 -2.88 -4.39 9.59
C GLY A 370 -3.57 -5.40 8.67
N ALA A 371 -2.93 -6.53 8.32
CA ALA A 371 -3.47 -7.46 7.33
C ALA A 371 -4.88 -7.99 7.63
N ALA A 372 -5.23 -8.18 8.91
CA ALA A 372 -6.58 -8.60 9.30
C ALA A 372 -7.61 -7.48 9.13
N LEU A 373 -7.24 -6.24 9.49
CA LEU A 373 -8.11 -5.07 9.32
C LEU A 373 -8.36 -4.78 7.84
N ALA A 374 -7.31 -4.76 7.02
CA ALA A 374 -7.44 -4.53 5.59
C ALA A 374 -8.36 -5.56 4.89
N ARG A 375 -8.25 -6.84 5.25
CA ARG A 375 -9.17 -7.88 4.74
C ARG A 375 -10.61 -7.65 5.15
N LEU A 376 -10.83 -7.24 6.39
CA LEU A 376 -12.17 -6.95 6.90
C LEU A 376 -12.78 -5.74 6.21
N GLU A 377 -12.02 -4.65 6.06
CA GLU A 377 -12.45 -3.46 5.34
C GLU A 377 -12.79 -3.76 3.88
N LEU A 378 -11.89 -4.46 3.17
CA LEU A 378 -12.11 -4.85 1.76
C LEU A 378 -13.37 -5.73 1.63
N LYS A 379 -13.53 -6.73 2.52
CA LYS A 379 -14.71 -7.58 2.54
C LYS A 379 -15.99 -6.75 2.66
N VAL A 380 -16.05 -5.87 3.66
CA VAL A 380 -17.24 -5.04 3.91
C VAL A 380 -17.50 -4.07 2.75
N LEU A 381 -16.46 -3.44 2.23
CA LEU A 381 -16.56 -2.54 1.08
C LEU A 381 -17.13 -3.25 -0.16
N PHE A 382 -16.64 -4.45 -0.49
CA PHE A 382 -17.18 -5.23 -1.62
C PHE A 382 -18.63 -5.67 -1.35
N GLU A 383 -18.93 -6.20 -0.15
CA GLU A 383 -20.29 -6.64 0.21
C GLU A 383 -21.29 -5.52 0.06
N GLU A 384 -21.05 -4.35 0.69
CA GLU A 384 -22.00 -3.25 0.71
C GLU A 384 -22.12 -2.56 -0.66
N SER A 385 -20.99 -2.41 -1.38
CA SER A 385 -21.00 -1.77 -2.71
C SER A 385 -21.73 -2.62 -3.76
N LEU A 386 -21.45 -3.92 -3.82
CA LEU A 386 -22.07 -4.81 -4.79
C LEU A 386 -23.57 -5.06 -4.46
N ALA A 387 -23.93 -5.11 -3.17
CA ALA A 387 -25.34 -5.23 -2.77
C ALA A 387 -26.15 -3.98 -3.16
N ARG A 388 -25.54 -2.78 -3.07
CA ARG A 388 -26.23 -1.52 -3.37
C ARG A 388 -26.23 -1.17 -4.86
N TYR A 389 -25.14 -1.47 -5.56
CA TYR A 389 -24.93 -1.13 -6.97
C TYR A 389 -24.48 -2.35 -7.77
N PRO A 390 -25.37 -3.36 -7.93
CA PRO A 390 -25.00 -4.62 -8.61
C PRO A 390 -24.64 -4.43 -10.09
N GLU A 391 -25.14 -3.36 -10.71
CA GLU A 391 -24.92 -3.01 -12.12
C GLU A 391 -23.95 -1.84 -12.31
N ILE A 392 -23.07 -1.60 -11.32
CA ILE A 392 -22.06 -0.54 -11.39
C ILE A 392 -21.13 -0.72 -12.62
N GLU A 393 -20.88 0.37 -13.36
CA GLU A 393 -20.07 0.36 -14.58
C GLU A 393 -19.10 1.53 -14.61
N ILE A 394 -17.96 1.37 -15.30
CA ILE A 394 -17.01 2.48 -15.53
C ILE A 394 -17.68 3.51 -16.46
N ASP A 395 -17.61 4.79 -16.10
CA ASP A 395 -18.21 5.90 -16.83
C ASP A 395 -17.20 7.06 -17.04
N GLY A 396 -16.06 6.74 -17.59
CA GLY A 396 -14.94 7.67 -17.87
C GLY A 396 -13.60 6.96 -17.89
N GLU A 397 -12.53 7.72 -18.02
CA GLU A 397 -11.16 7.20 -18.01
C GLU A 397 -10.64 7.18 -16.55
N PRO A 398 -10.29 6.01 -15.99
CA PRO A 398 -9.62 5.95 -14.70
C PRO A 398 -8.21 6.57 -14.78
N GLU A 399 -7.81 7.30 -13.76
CA GLU A 399 -6.47 7.90 -13.70
C GLU A 399 -5.65 7.26 -12.58
N TYR A 400 -4.38 6.97 -12.87
CA TYR A 400 -3.43 6.45 -11.89
C TYR A 400 -2.57 7.54 -11.25
N VAL A 401 -2.12 7.29 -10.03
CA VAL A 401 -1.00 8.04 -9.45
C VAL A 401 0.28 7.61 -10.17
N GLU A 402 0.98 8.57 -10.75
CA GLU A 402 2.25 8.33 -11.44
C GLU A 402 3.38 8.10 -10.43
N SER A 403 3.45 6.90 -9.87
CA SER A 403 4.41 6.56 -8.83
C SER A 403 4.93 5.13 -8.96
N PRO A 404 6.25 4.89 -8.89
CA PRO A 404 6.79 3.55 -8.79
C PRO A 404 6.63 2.94 -7.39
N PHE A 405 6.11 3.68 -6.40
CA PHE A 405 5.94 3.21 -5.03
C PHE A 405 4.48 2.83 -4.73
N VAL A 406 3.52 3.71 -5.02
CA VAL A 406 2.10 3.43 -4.78
C VAL A 406 1.41 3.02 -6.08
N ASN A 407 0.71 1.89 -6.03
CA ASN A 407 -0.12 1.38 -7.13
C ASN A 407 -1.57 1.68 -6.82
N GLN A 408 -2.03 2.88 -7.17
CA GLN A 408 -3.39 3.33 -6.86
C GLN A 408 -3.98 4.22 -7.95
N LEU A 409 -5.31 4.19 -8.03
CA LEU A 409 -6.09 5.11 -8.85
C LEU A 409 -6.23 6.46 -8.13
N LYS A 410 -6.09 7.57 -8.86
CA LYS A 410 -6.49 8.92 -8.44
C LYS A 410 -8.01 9.06 -8.51
N THR A 411 -8.57 8.60 -9.63
CA THR A 411 -10.01 8.67 -9.93
C THR A 411 -10.49 7.37 -10.56
N LEU A 412 -11.74 7.03 -10.29
CA LEU A 412 -12.47 5.95 -10.96
C LEU A 412 -13.92 6.39 -11.16
N PRO A 413 -14.21 7.12 -12.26
CA PRO A 413 -15.56 7.56 -12.59
C PRO A 413 -16.45 6.36 -12.90
N VAL A 414 -17.61 6.29 -12.24
CA VAL A 414 -18.54 5.18 -12.38
C VAL A 414 -19.99 5.66 -12.50
N ARG A 415 -20.81 4.84 -13.19
CA ARG A 415 -22.26 4.88 -13.16
C ARG A 415 -22.77 3.88 -12.16
N LEU A 416 -23.59 4.34 -11.21
CA LEU A 416 -24.01 3.53 -10.05
C LEU A 416 -25.10 2.51 -10.40
N ASN A 417 -26.05 2.88 -11.27
CA ASN A 417 -27.09 1.98 -11.74
C ASN A 417 -26.95 1.90 -13.26
N GLY A 418 -26.83 0.69 -13.77
CA GLY A 418 -26.77 0.45 -15.21
C GLY A 418 -27.97 1.09 -15.92
N SER A 419 -27.75 1.63 -17.11
CA SER A 419 -28.77 2.27 -17.94
C SER A 419 -29.83 1.28 -18.45
#